data_fe3face45befd8861a3ca96a28e5e460
#
_entry.id   fe3face45befd8861a3ca96a28e5e460
#
_cell.length_a   1.000
_cell.length_b   1.000
_cell.length_c   1.000
_cell.angle_alpha   90.00
_cell.angle_beta   90.00
_cell.angle_gamma   90.00
#
_symmetry.space_group_name_H-M   'P 1'
#
loop_
_entity.id
_entity.type
_entity.pdbx_description
1 polymer ?
#
loop_
_entity_poly.entity_id
_entity_poly.type
_entity_poly.pdbx_seq_one_letter_code
_entity_poly.pdbx_strand_id
1 'polypeptide(L)'
;MMTSFTRIVVVLSLLRTALGTATAPPNAVIVSLALFLTAFVMGPALQRAYDTGIKPLVANEITAEQAFERGSQPLRAFMQKNVREKDLKLFSDMAKEAEPAKPEDLSLRVLVPAFMISELKRAFEIGFLLFLPFLIIDLVVASVLMSMGMMMLPPVVVSLPFKLIFFVLVDGWSLVAGSLIQSYGG
;
A
#
# COMPACT_ATOMS: atom_id res chain seq x y z
N MET A 1 0.84 5.05 9.49
CA MET A 1 0.28 3.70 9.52
C MET A 1 -1.27 3.68 9.46
N MET A 2 -1.93 4.81 9.61
CA MET A 2 -3.39 4.96 9.49
C MET A 2 -3.80 5.46 8.09
N THR A 3 -2.91 5.34 7.11
CA THR A 3 -3.04 5.88 5.76
C THR A 3 -2.71 4.83 4.71
N SER A 4 -2.91 5.13 3.44
CA SER A 4 -2.54 4.29 2.30
C SER A 4 -1.03 4.02 2.14
N PHE A 5 -0.17 4.70 2.92
CA PHE A 5 1.30 4.63 2.79
C PHE A 5 1.83 3.20 2.86
N THR A 6 1.33 2.39 3.79
CA THR A 6 1.84 1.03 4.01
C THR A 6 1.69 0.16 2.76
N ARG A 7 0.50 0.13 2.15
CA ARG A 7 0.26 -0.64 0.92
C ARG A 7 1.15 -0.15 -0.20
N ILE A 8 1.19 1.16 -0.41
CA ILE A 8 1.92 1.79 -1.51
C ILE A 8 3.43 1.50 -1.41
N VAL A 9 4.04 1.75 -0.25
CA VAL A 9 5.49 1.54 -0.09
C VAL A 9 5.89 0.07 -0.21
N VAL A 10 5.06 -0.85 0.30
CA VAL A 10 5.31 -2.29 0.18
C VAL A 10 5.21 -2.74 -1.28
N VAL A 11 4.16 -2.33 -2.00
CA VAL A 11 3.99 -2.69 -3.42
C VAL A 11 5.14 -2.14 -4.27
N LEU A 12 5.54 -0.88 -4.09
CA LEU A 12 6.67 -0.29 -4.82
C LEU A 12 7.99 -1.00 -4.49
N SER A 13 8.19 -1.44 -3.25
CA SER A 13 9.36 -2.22 -2.85
C SER A 13 9.36 -3.62 -3.49
N LEU A 14 8.20 -4.27 -3.55
CA LEU A 14 8.03 -5.57 -4.22
C LEU A 14 8.23 -5.44 -5.73
N LEU A 15 7.75 -4.36 -6.37
CA LEU A 15 8.00 -4.07 -7.78
C LEU A 15 9.50 -3.98 -8.08
N ARG A 16 10.27 -3.24 -7.28
CA ARG A 16 11.73 -3.17 -7.43
C ARG A 16 12.38 -4.56 -7.38
N THR A 17 11.93 -5.38 -6.45
CA THR A 17 12.41 -6.76 -6.32
C THR A 17 12.05 -7.61 -7.54
N ALA A 18 10.82 -7.48 -8.05
CA ALA A 18 10.34 -8.20 -9.23
C ALA A 18 11.12 -7.85 -10.50
N LEU A 19 11.49 -6.57 -10.66
CA LEU A 19 12.35 -6.10 -11.74
C LEU A 19 13.77 -6.68 -11.69
N GLY A 20 14.19 -7.20 -10.53
CA GLY A 20 15.55 -7.73 -10.34
C GLY A 20 16.61 -6.66 -10.13
N THR A 21 16.21 -5.41 -9.89
CA THR A 21 17.14 -4.31 -9.61
C THR A 21 17.43 -4.26 -8.10
N ALA A 22 18.69 -4.46 -7.72
CA ALA A 22 19.07 -4.52 -6.30
C ALA A 22 18.93 -3.17 -5.59
N THR A 23 19.26 -2.05 -6.27
CA THR A 23 19.38 -0.73 -5.65
C THR A 23 18.61 0.39 -6.36
N ALA A 24 18.09 0.13 -7.56
CA ALA A 24 17.40 1.14 -8.37
C ALA A 24 15.90 0.82 -8.51
N PRO A 25 14.97 1.76 -8.21
CA PRO A 25 15.23 3.09 -7.63
C PRO A 25 15.70 3.02 -6.16
N PRO A 26 16.49 3.99 -5.70
CA PRO A 26 16.93 4.07 -4.30
C PRO A 26 15.75 4.15 -3.32
N ASN A 27 15.94 3.71 -2.07
CA ASN A 27 14.88 3.74 -1.06
C ASN A 27 14.26 5.13 -0.88
N ALA A 28 15.07 6.18 -0.93
CA ALA A 28 14.58 7.55 -0.83
C ALA A 28 13.55 7.88 -1.92
N VAL A 29 13.78 7.44 -3.17
CA VAL A 29 12.85 7.65 -4.29
C VAL A 29 11.57 6.85 -4.09
N ILE A 30 11.67 5.58 -3.67
CA ILE A 30 10.50 4.72 -3.35
C ILE A 30 9.64 5.36 -2.25
N VAL A 31 10.27 5.80 -1.16
CA VAL A 31 9.56 6.43 -0.03
C VAL A 31 8.93 7.76 -0.46
N SER A 32 9.65 8.60 -1.21
CA SER A 32 9.11 9.87 -1.70
C SER A 32 7.91 9.66 -2.62
N LEU A 33 8.00 8.73 -3.56
CA LEU A 33 6.88 8.39 -4.45
C LEU A 33 5.69 7.85 -3.64
N ALA A 34 5.94 6.99 -2.66
CA ALA A 34 4.89 6.48 -1.77
C ALA A 34 4.22 7.59 -0.96
N LEU A 35 4.98 8.59 -0.50
CA LEU A 35 4.42 9.76 0.21
C LEU A 35 3.55 10.61 -0.72
N PHE A 36 4.00 10.89 -1.95
CA PHE A 36 3.21 11.67 -2.92
C PHE A 36 1.90 10.96 -3.31
N LEU A 37 1.97 9.66 -3.60
CA LEU A 37 0.77 8.87 -3.89
C LEU A 37 -0.15 8.78 -2.67
N THR A 38 0.41 8.67 -1.46
CA THR A 38 -0.37 8.71 -0.22
C THR A 38 -1.06 10.05 -0.04
N ALA A 39 -0.37 11.15 -0.25
CA ALA A 39 -0.97 12.49 -0.16
C ALA A 39 -2.10 12.66 -1.17
N PHE A 40 -1.95 12.11 -2.37
CA PHE A 40 -2.98 12.12 -3.40
C PHE A 40 -4.22 11.31 -2.97
N VAL A 41 -4.05 10.07 -2.52
CA VAL A 41 -5.15 9.18 -2.07
C VAL A 41 -5.83 9.72 -0.81
N MET A 42 -5.04 10.22 0.14
CA MET A 42 -5.54 10.71 1.43
C MET A 42 -6.02 12.16 1.40
N GLY A 43 -5.81 12.89 0.30
CA GLY A 43 -6.16 14.30 0.17
C GLY A 43 -7.55 14.64 0.70
N PRO A 44 -8.63 13.97 0.26
CA PRO A 44 -9.98 14.23 0.74
C PRO A 44 -10.20 13.97 2.25
N ALA A 45 -9.52 12.97 2.80
CA ALA A 45 -9.62 12.65 4.23
C ALA A 45 -8.83 13.65 5.09
N LEU A 46 -7.63 14.03 4.64
CA LEU A 46 -6.79 15.03 5.31
C LEU A 46 -7.43 16.41 5.28
N GLN A 47 -8.02 16.81 4.16
CA GLN A 47 -8.73 18.08 4.05
C GLN A 47 -9.91 18.13 5.04
N ARG A 48 -10.71 17.07 5.10
CA ARG A 48 -11.81 16.99 6.08
C ARG A 48 -11.30 17.03 7.52
N ALA A 49 -10.23 16.31 7.84
CA ALA A 49 -9.63 16.34 9.18
C ALA A 49 -9.14 17.75 9.57
N TYR A 50 -8.56 18.48 8.62
CA TYR A 50 -8.16 19.88 8.82
C TYR A 50 -9.38 20.77 9.07
N ASP A 51 -10.41 20.71 8.21
CA ASP A 51 -11.58 21.58 8.27
C ASP A 51 -12.44 21.34 9.53
N THR A 52 -12.55 20.08 10.01
CA THR A 52 -13.38 19.73 11.16
C THR A 52 -12.65 19.77 12.50
N GLY A 53 -11.32 19.60 12.49
CA GLY A 53 -10.51 19.55 13.71
C GLY A 53 -9.60 20.76 13.88
N ILE A 54 -8.62 20.93 12.96
CA ILE A 54 -7.53 21.90 13.14
C ILE A 54 -8.04 23.35 12.98
N LYS A 55 -8.80 23.61 11.94
CA LYS A 55 -9.30 24.95 11.63
C LYS A 55 -10.16 25.56 12.75
N PRO A 56 -11.17 24.86 13.33
CA PRO A 56 -11.93 25.37 14.47
C PRO A 56 -11.10 25.49 15.75
N LEU A 57 -10.09 24.62 15.95
CA LEU A 57 -9.17 24.71 17.09
C LEU A 57 -8.34 26.01 17.03
N VAL A 58 -7.78 26.34 15.86
CA VAL A 58 -7.01 27.59 15.66
C VAL A 58 -7.89 28.81 15.81
N ALA A 59 -9.17 28.72 15.45
CA ALA A 59 -10.16 29.77 15.66
C ALA A 59 -10.65 29.89 17.13
N ASN A 60 -10.15 29.06 18.04
CA ASN A 60 -10.59 28.95 19.44
C ASN A 60 -12.10 28.64 19.62
N GLU A 61 -12.71 27.97 18.64
CA GLU A 61 -14.14 27.61 18.67
C GLU A 61 -14.36 26.28 19.41
N ILE A 62 -13.36 25.41 19.47
CA ILE A 62 -13.41 24.09 20.10
C ILE A 62 -12.17 23.81 20.95
N THR A 63 -12.31 22.88 21.89
CA THR A 63 -11.18 22.42 22.72
C THR A 63 -10.26 21.46 21.96
N ALA A 64 -9.03 21.30 22.44
CA ALA A 64 -8.07 20.34 21.84
C ALA A 64 -8.61 18.90 21.79
N GLU A 65 -9.37 18.49 22.82
CA GLU A 65 -10.01 17.18 22.89
C GLU A 65 -11.07 17.00 21.77
N GLN A 66 -11.94 18.00 21.60
CA GLN A 66 -12.94 18.01 20.54
C GLN A 66 -12.30 18.08 19.15
N ALA A 67 -11.19 18.80 19.01
CA ALA A 67 -10.44 18.87 17.76
C ALA A 67 -9.85 17.52 17.36
N PHE A 68 -9.29 16.80 18.34
CA PHE A 68 -8.78 15.44 18.14
C PHE A 68 -9.91 14.47 17.76
N GLU A 69 -11.01 14.50 18.47
CA GLU A 69 -12.17 13.64 18.21
C GLU A 69 -12.70 13.88 16.79
N ARG A 70 -13.04 15.12 16.43
CA ARG A 70 -13.57 15.49 15.11
C ARG A 70 -12.56 15.26 13.99
N GLY A 71 -11.30 15.65 14.20
CA GLY A 71 -10.23 15.49 13.20
C GLY A 71 -9.84 14.05 12.94
N SER A 72 -10.04 13.13 13.91
CA SER A 72 -9.75 11.71 13.73
C SER A 72 -10.85 10.95 12.95
N GLN A 73 -12.07 11.46 12.89
CA GLN A 73 -13.21 10.79 12.23
C GLN A 73 -12.98 10.48 10.74
N PRO A 74 -12.45 11.40 9.91
CA PRO A 74 -12.17 11.10 8.50
C PRO A 74 -11.12 9.98 8.32
N LEU A 75 -10.14 9.89 9.22
CA LEU A 75 -9.15 8.81 9.20
C LEU A 75 -9.74 7.47 9.65
N ARG A 76 -10.61 7.49 10.67
CA ARG A 76 -11.37 6.29 11.09
C ARG A 76 -12.23 5.77 9.94
N ALA A 77 -13.00 6.64 9.28
CA ALA A 77 -13.84 6.28 8.14
C ALA A 77 -13.01 5.68 6.98
N PHE A 78 -11.82 6.25 6.71
CA PHE A 78 -10.91 5.68 5.72
C PHE A 78 -10.44 4.28 6.09
N MET A 79 -10.01 4.06 7.33
CA MET A 79 -9.58 2.74 7.80
C MET A 79 -10.73 1.73 7.77
N GLN A 80 -11.92 2.10 8.23
CA GLN A 80 -13.11 1.24 8.23
C GLN A 80 -13.51 0.81 6.82
N LYS A 81 -13.46 1.74 5.84
CA LYS A 81 -13.73 1.41 4.43
C LYS A 81 -12.74 0.38 3.87
N ASN A 82 -11.51 0.38 4.35
CA ASN A 82 -10.42 -0.41 3.78
C ASN A 82 -10.00 -1.63 4.63
N VAL A 83 -10.44 -1.74 5.88
CA VAL A 83 -10.19 -2.92 6.71
C VAL A 83 -11.04 -4.11 6.24
N ARG A 84 -10.51 -5.33 6.33
CA ARG A 84 -11.27 -6.55 6.07
C ARG A 84 -11.98 -7.01 7.34
N GLU A 85 -13.21 -7.44 7.21
CA GLU A 85 -14.04 -7.94 8.33
C GLU A 85 -13.32 -9.06 9.13
N LYS A 86 -12.64 -9.97 8.41
CA LYS A 86 -11.90 -11.06 9.05
C LYS A 86 -10.80 -10.55 9.99
N ASP A 87 -10.06 -9.51 9.59
CA ASP A 87 -8.98 -8.96 10.41
C ASP A 87 -9.55 -8.16 11.57
N LEU A 88 -10.64 -7.45 11.32
CA LEU A 88 -11.36 -6.71 12.36
C LEU A 88 -11.85 -7.66 13.45
N LYS A 89 -12.52 -8.75 13.07
CA LYS A 89 -13.01 -9.77 13.99
C LYS A 89 -11.87 -10.39 14.80
N LEU A 90 -10.76 -10.71 14.17
CA LEU A 90 -9.57 -11.27 14.85
C LEU A 90 -9.11 -10.37 16.02
N PHE A 91 -8.98 -9.06 15.78
CA PHE A 91 -8.51 -8.13 16.81
C PHE A 91 -9.58 -7.80 17.84
N SER A 92 -10.87 -7.80 17.47
CA SER A 92 -11.99 -7.67 18.43
C SER A 92 -12.01 -8.84 19.42
N ASP A 93 -11.90 -10.07 18.91
CA ASP A 93 -11.86 -11.28 19.73
C ASP A 93 -10.66 -11.28 20.69
N MET A 94 -9.49 -10.86 20.22
CA MET A 94 -8.27 -10.75 21.02
C MET A 94 -8.35 -9.65 22.09
N ALA A 95 -9.00 -8.54 21.78
CA ALA A 95 -9.19 -7.42 22.71
C ALA A 95 -10.28 -7.72 23.75
N LYS A 96 -11.10 -8.77 23.56
CA LYS A 96 -12.30 -9.08 24.36
C LYS A 96 -13.28 -7.90 24.42
N GLU A 97 -13.27 -7.07 23.39
CA GLU A 97 -14.21 -5.97 23.24
C GLU A 97 -15.48 -6.53 22.56
N ALA A 98 -16.64 -6.23 23.11
CA ALA A 98 -17.92 -6.54 22.45
C ALA A 98 -17.97 -5.80 21.10
N GLU A 99 -18.56 -6.42 20.09
CA GLU A 99 -18.81 -5.74 18.82
C GLU A 99 -19.57 -4.44 19.08
N PRO A 100 -19.04 -3.27 18.69
CA PRO A 100 -19.69 -2.01 18.95
C PRO A 100 -21.02 -1.94 18.19
N ALA A 101 -22.03 -1.35 18.82
CA ALA A 101 -23.35 -1.19 18.21
C ALA A 101 -23.34 -0.35 16.92
N LYS A 102 -22.31 0.49 16.77
CA LYS A 102 -22.07 1.29 15.56
C LYS A 102 -20.62 1.19 15.15
N PRO A 103 -20.32 1.14 13.83
CA PRO A 103 -18.96 1.14 13.31
C PRO A 103 -18.11 2.32 13.81
N GLU A 104 -18.76 3.47 14.08
CA GLU A 104 -18.12 4.70 14.55
C GLU A 104 -17.51 4.56 15.96
N ASP A 105 -18.05 3.67 16.78
CA ASP A 105 -17.62 3.44 18.17
C ASP A 105 -16.45 2.44 18.27
N LEU A 106 -15.97 1.95 17.13
CA LEU A 106 -14.89 0.97 17.11
C LEU A 106 -13.59 1.56 17.69
N SER A 107 -13.03 0.88 18.69
CA SER A 107 -11.80 1.30 19.34
C SER A 107 -10.63 1.39 18.33
N LEU A 108 -9.87 2.48 18.38
CA LEU A 108 -8.63 2.59 17.57
C LEU A 108 -7.63 1.49 17.90
N ARG A 109 -7.66 0.96 19.12
CA ARG A 109 -6.84 -0.16 19.56
C ARG A 109 -7.08 -1.42 18.74
N VAL A 110 -8.31 -1.63 18.28
CA VAL A 110 -8.72 -2.75 17.42
C VAL A 110 -8.57 -2.38 15.94
N LEU A 111 -9.07 -1.20 15.56
CA LEU A 111 -9.13 -0.78 14.16
C LEU A 111 -7.75 -0.61 13.51
N VAL A 112 -6.79 0.01 14.22
CA VAL A 112 -5.46 0.30 13.63
C VAL A 112 -4.69 -0.98 13.30
N PRO A 113 -4.50 -1.96 14.20
CA PRO A 113 -3.81 -3.18 13.87
C PRO A 113 -4.56 -4.03 12.82
N ALA A 114 -5.88 -4.10 12.88
CA ALA A 114 -6.70 -4.78 11.88
C ALA A 114 -6.51 -4.17 10.49
N PHE A 115 -6.55 -2.85 10.38
CA PHE A 115 -6.28 -2.12 9.14
C PHE A 115 -4.86 -2.39 8.62
N MET A 116 -3.83 -2.35 9.48
CA MET A 116 -2.45 -2.60 9.10
C MET A 116 -2.26 -3.99 8.49
N ILE A 117 -2.82 -5.03 9.11
CA ILE A 117 -2.76 -6.40 8.57
C ILE A 117 -3.52 -6.51 7.25
N SER A 118 -4.67 -5.85 7.13
CA SER A 118 -5.44 -5.79 5.89
C SER A 118 -4.66 -5.12 4.76
N GLU A 119 -3.99 -4.01 5.04
CA GLU A 119 -3.15 -3.29 4.07
C GLU A 119 -1.93 -4.12 3.63
N LEU A 120 -1.26 -4.78 4.57
CA LEU A 120 -0.15 -5.68 4.26
C LEU A 120 -0.61 -6.82 3.36
N LYS A 121 -1.72 -7.47 3.69
CA LYS A 121 -2.24 -8.56 2.87
C LYS A 121 -2.55 -8.10 1.44
N ARG A 122 -3.27 -6.99 1.29
CA ARG A 122 -3.56 -6.42 -0.04
C ARG A 122 -2.29 -6.02 -0.80
N ALA A 123 -1.29 -5.47 -0.08
CA ALA A 123 0.00 -5.15 -0.69
C ALA A 123 0.70 -6.39 -1.24
N PHE A 124 0.69 -7.49 -0.50
CA PHE A 124 1.27 -8.75 -0.97
C PHE A 124 0.46 -9.39 -2.11
N GLU A 125 -0.87 -9.30 -2.10
CA GLU A 125 -1.72 -9.76 -3.20
C GLU A 125 -1.41 -9.01 -4.50
N ILE A 126 -1.34 -7.67 -4.45
CA ILE A 126 -0.95 -6.83 -5.60
C ILE A 126 0.49 -7.13 -6.02
N GLY A 127 1.41 -7.20 -5.05
CA GLY A 127 2.81 -7.50 -5.32
C GLY A 127 3.00 -8.85 -6.00
N PHE A 128 2.27 -9.88 -5.57
CA PHE A 128 2.29 -11.19 -6.21
C PHE A 128 1.86 -11.11 -7.69
N LEU A 129 0.78 -10.40 -7.98
CA LEU A 129 0.33 -10.20 -9.38
C LEU A 129 1.38 -9.47 -10.22
N LEU A 130 2.08 -8.48 -9.63
CA LEU A 130 3.17 -7.77 -10.30
C LEU A 130 4.39 -8.67 -10.57
N PHE A 131 4.63 -9.70 -9.75
CA PHE A 131 5.73 -10.64 -9.98
C PHE A 131 5.48 -11.57 -11.18
N LEU A 132 4.23 -11.92 -11.48
CA LEU A 132 3.91 -12.93 -12.50
C LEU A 132 4.55 -12.67 -13.87
N PRO A 133 4.42 -11.49 -14.50
CA PRO A 133 5.04 -11.25 -15.80
C PRO A 133 6.57 -11.33 -15.76
N PHE A 134 7.19 -10.86 -14.69
CA PHE A 134 8.65 -10.92 -14.54
C PHE A 134 9.15 -12.32 -14.26
N LEU A 135 8.39 -13.12 -13.53
CA LEU A 135 8.67 -14.55 -13.29
C LEU A 135 8.62 -15.33 -14.61
N ILE A 136 7.64 -15.05 -15.48
CA ILE A 136 7.56 -15.68 -16.81
C ILE A 136 8.81 -15.35 -17.63
N ILE A 137 9.26 -14.11 -17.63
CA ILE A 137 10.49 -13.70 -18.32
C ILE A 137 11.69 -14.48 -17.78
N ASP A 138 11.83 -14.60 -16.45
CA ASP A 138 12.91 -15.38 -15.84
C ASP A 138 12.89 -16.85 -16.28
N LEU A 139 11.73 -17.48 -16.29
CA LEU A 139 11.54 -18.88 -16.69
C LEU A 139 11.89 -19.10 -18.17
N VAL A 140 11.46 -18.20 -19.05
CA VAL A 140 11.77 -18.26 -20.48
C VAL A 140 13.27 -18.14 -20.71
N VAL A 141 13.91 -17.14 -20.10
CA VAL A 141 15.36 -16.94 -20.21
C VAL A 141 16.12 -18.16 -19.67
N ALA A 142 15.72 -18.69 -18.52
CA ALA A 142 16.33 -19.88 -17.94
C ALA A 142 16.20 -21.10 -18.86
N SER A 143 15.04 -21.33 -19.47
CA SER A 143 14.83 -22.40 -20.44
C SER A 143 15.75 -22.29 -21.66
N VAL A 144 15.89 -21.10 -22.22
CA VAL A 144 16.76 -20.84 -23.35
C VAL A 144 18.22 -21.11 -22.99
N LEU A 145 18.71 -20.56 -21.87
CA LEU A 145 20.10 -20.78 -21.42
C LEU A 145 20.42 -22.27 -21.18
N MET A 146 19.49 -22.98 -20.56
CA MET A 146 19.65 -24.42 -20.34
C MET A 146 19.69 -25.20 -21.65
N SER A 147 18.86 -24.85 -22.63
CA SER A 147 18.85 -25.51 -23.94
C SER A 147 20.14 -25.29 -24.74
N MET A 148 20.81 -24.16 -24.49
CA MET A 148 22.12 -23.83 -25.09
C MET A 148 23.32 -24.43 -24.32
N GLY A 149 23.08 -25.15 -23.22
CA GLY A 149 24.13 -25.70 -22.37
C GLY A 149 24.83 -24.67 -21.47
N MET A 150 24.30 -23.47 -21.37
CA MET A 150 24.87 -22.37 -20.57
C MET A 150 24.44 -22.44 -19.09
N MET A 151 24.70 -23.57 -18.42
CA MET A 151 24.26 -23.79 -17.02
C MET A 151 24.99 -22.90 -15.99
N MET A 152 26.12 -22.31 -16.33
CA MET A 152 26.89 -21.47 -15.39
C MET A 152 26.46 -19.99 -15.37
N LEU A 153 25.66 -19.54 -16.34
CA LEU A 153 25.17 -18.17 -16.36
C LEU A 153 23.92 -18.03 -15.48
N PRO A 154 23.89 -17.10 -14.51
CA PRO A 154 22.71 -16.86 -13.69
C PRO A 154 21.57 -16.26 -14.53
N PRO A 155 20.44 -16.95 -14.70
CA PRO A 155 19.32 -16.50 -15.54
C PRO A 155 18.80 -15.10 -15.17
N VAL A 156 18.80 -14.77 -13.87
CA VAL A 156 18.33 -13.49 -13.34
C VAL A 156 19.12 -12.30 -13.90
N VAL A 157 20.43 -12.46 -14.09
CA VAL A 157 21.27 -11.39 -14.66
C VAL A 157 20.98 -11.20 -16.15
N VAL A 158 20.78 -12.30 -16.87
CA VAL A 158 20.48 -12.26 -18.31
C VAL A 158 19.04 -11.75 -18.57
N SER A 159 18.09 -12.03 -17.69
CA SER A 159 16.71 -11.60 -17.83
C SER A 159 16.47 -10.12 -17.50
N LEU A 160 17.36 -9.48 -16.73
CA LEU A 160 17.22 -8.10 -16.28
C LEU A 160 16.94 -7.09 -17.41
N PRO A 161 17.72 -7.04 -18.52
CA PRO A 161 17.42 -6.10 -19.60
C PRO A 161 16.05 -6.35 -20.24
N PHE A 162 15.61 -7.60 -20.36
CA PHE A 162 14.29 -7.93 -20.92
C PHE A 162 13.15 -7.46 -19.99
N LYS A 163 13.31 -7.60 -18.68
CA LYS A 163 12.37 -7.08 -17.69
C LYS A 163 12.25 -5.56 -17.76
N LEU A 164 13.35 -4.86 -17.86
CA LEU A 164 13.37 -3.40 -17.98
C LEU A 164 12.71 -2.93 -19.28
N ILE A 165 13.04 -3.55 -20.42
CA ILE A 165 12.42 -3.23 -21.71
C ILE A 165 10.91 -3.47 -21.64
N PHE A 166 10.47 -4.63 -21.13
CA PHE A 166 9.05 -4.94 -20.96
C PHE A 166 8.35 -3.89 -20.11
N PHE A 167 8.91 -3.54 -18.95
CA PHE A 167 8.35 -2.57 -18.03
C PHE A 167 8.19 -1.18 -18.64
N VAL A 168 9.17 -0.75 -19.46
CA VAL A 168 9.11 0.53 -20.18
C VAL A 168 8.06 0.48 -21.29
N LEU A 169 7.99 -0.61 -22.06
CA LEU A 169 7.05 -0.74 -23.19
C LEU A 169 5.58 -0.73 -22.75
N VAL A 170 5.28 -1.29 -21.57
CA VAL A 170 3.91 -1.29 -21.02
C VAL A 170 3.58 -0.05 -20.19
N ASP A 171 4.47 0.95 -20.15
CA ASP A 171 4.34 2.12 -19.24
C ASP A 171 4.09 1.71 -17.79
N GLY A 172 4.95 0.83 -17.28
CA GLY A 172 4.75 0.14 -16.00
C GLY A 172 4.58 1.07 -14.80
N TRP A 173 5.25 2.24 -14.78
CA TRP A 173 5.09 3.20 -13.68
C TRP A 173 3.67 3.77 -13.62
N SER A 174 3.10 4.18 -14.77
CA SER A 174 1.72 4.68 -14.84
C SER A 174 0.70 3.61 -14.46
N LEU A 175 0.91 2.37 -14.95
CA LEU A 175 0.03 1.25 -14.62
C LEU A 175 0.04 0.94 -13.11
N VAL A 176 1.21 0.87 -12.50
CA VAL A 176 1.34 0.56 -11.06
C VAL A 176 0.77 1.69 -10.21
N ALA A 177 1.12 2.95 -10.49
CA ALA A 177 0.61 4.10 -9.76
C ALA A 177 -0.92 4.21 -9.91
N GLY A 178 -1.44 4.08 -11.12
CA GLY A 178 -2.88 4.10 -11.39
C GLY A 178 -3.65 2.99 -10.68
N SER A 179 -3.15 1.75 -10.72
CA SER A 179 -3.74 0.61 -10.04
C SER A 179 -3.75 0.79 -8.52
N LEU A 180 -2.66 1.33 -7.94
CA LEU A 180 -2.58 1.62 -6.51
C LEU A 180 -3.62 2.67 -6.09
N ILE A 181 -3.78 3.75 -6.85
CA ILE A 181 -4.78 4.79 -6.57
C ILE A 181 -6.19 4.20 -6.68
N GLN A 182 -6.48 3.49 -7.78
CA GLN A 182 -7.78 2.85 -8.01
C GLN A 182 -8.14 1.83 -6.93
N SER A 183 -7.16 1.15 -6.34
CA SER A 183 -7.39 0.17 -5.28
C SER A 183 -8.01 0.75 -4.00
N TYR A 184 -8.04 2.09 -3.86
CA TYR A 184 -8.68 2.82 -2.75
C TYR A 184 -9.96 3.56 -3.17
N GLY A 185 -10.14 3.80 -4.47
CA GLY A 185 -11.25 4.61 -5.01
C GLY A 185 -12.38 3.78 -5.62
N GLY A 186 -12.24 2.45 -5.62
CA GLY A 186 -13.24 1.53 -6.14
C GLY A 186 -14.44 1.39 -5.22
#